data_f60be526f702b9cb100940798c80ea18
#
_entry.id   f60be526f702b9cb100940798c80ea18
#
_cell.length_a   1.000
_cell.length_b   1.000
_cell.length_c   1.000
_cell.angle_alpha   90.00
_cell.angle_beta   90.00
_cell.angle_gamma   90.00
#
_symmetry.space_group_name_H-M   'P 1'
#
loop_
_entity.id
_entity.type
_entity.pdbx_description
1 polymer ?
#
loop_
_entity_poly.entity_id
_entity_poly.type
_entity_poly.pdbx_seq_one_letter_code
_entity_poly.pdbx_strand_id
1 'polypeptide(L)'
;DREQIKTYQSAMSFRTNNAERMRIDSSGNVGIGATSLSKLGLTGTGGLLHLGGTQSQIRLANSVLHHDNSGNTTLHLRNHYGATSNYARTKIESGFTTFHTGTSFAERMRIEAGGTVLINTTSSGSITAKLYVEQDIATANKGPVVFTNPNTGTSHRVLTINTGGNSPLIVFDKGFASKGSISTNGSSVSYNTTSDYRLKENINYTFDATTRLKQLKPARFNFIEDETDTVVDGFIAHEVSNIVPEAVRGEKDAVDSSSNPIYQEMDVAKLVPLLVKTIQELEARIATLEG
;
A
#
# COMPACT_ATOMS: atom_id res chain seq x y z
N ASP A 1 19.70 60.26 13.04
CA ASP A 1 19.60 58.79 13.01
C ASP A 1 20.76 58.18 13.80
N ARG A 2 20.46 57.64 14.97
CA ARG A 2 21.46 57.04 15.82
C ARG A 2 21.16 55.54 15.93
N GLU A 3 22.04 54.75 15.41
CA GLU A 3 22.09 53.30 15.71
C GLU A 3 22.51 53.16 17.17
N GLN A 4 21.79 52.39 17.94
CA GLN A 4 22.04 52.20 19.37
C GLN A 4 22.06 50.72 19.72
N ILE A 5 23.08 50.32 20.46
CA ILE A 5 23.08 49.06 21.24
C ILE A 5 22.79 49.49 22.68
N LYS A 6 21.64 49.01 23.21
CA LYS A 6 21.32 49.24 24.62
C LYS A 6 21.41 47.93 25.39
N THR A 7 22.16 48.01 26.48
CA THR A 7 22.20 46.92 27.47
C THR A 7 21.37 47.32 28.66
N TYR A 8 20.51 46.40 29.07
CA TYR A 8 19.72 46.51 30.30
C TYR A 8 20.12 45.35 31.23
N GLN A 9 19.85 45.46 32.51
CA GLN A 9 20.19 44.45 33.50
C GLN A 9 19.74 43.01 33.16
N SER A 10 18.81 42.90 32.20
CA SER A 10 18.21 41.61 31.84
C SER A 10 18.15 41.35 30.30
N ALA A 11 18.64 42.26 29.45
CA ALA A 11 18.60 42.06 28.01
C ALA A 11 19.56 43.00 27.24
N MET A 12 19.96 42.56 26.04
CA MET A 12 20.67 43.38 25.06
C MET A 12 19.70 43.68 23.91
N SER A 13 19.60 44.95 23.49
CA SER A 13 18.77 45.31 22.31
C SER A 13 19.53 46.16 21.31
N PHE A 14 19.27 45.90 20.04
CA PHE A 14 19.75 46.65 18.88
C PHE A 14 18.56 47.45 18.32
N ARG A 15 18.75 48.76 18.16
CA ARG A 15 17.71 49.69 17.74
C ARG A 15 18.11 50.55 16.57
N THR A 16 17.19 50.78 15.62
CA THR A 16 17.31 51.77 14.56
C THR A 16 16.04 52.63 14.55
N ASN A 17 16.18 53.95 14.35
CA ASN A 17 15.05 54.91 14.42
C ASN A 17 14.20 54.73 15.69
N ASN A 18 14.84 54.58 16.85
CA ASN A 18 14.21 54.30 18.13
C ASN A 18 13.33 53.04 18.23
N ALA A 19 13.24 52.24 17.16
CA ALA A 19 12.54 50.95 17.17
C ALA A 19 13.56 49.84 17.44
N GLU A 20 13.16 48.86 18.30
CA GLU A 20 13.92 47.68 18.55
C GLU A 20 13.87 46.75 17.32
N ARG A 21 15.02 46.32 16.85
CA ARG A 21 15.16 45.42 15.67
C ARG A 21 15.59 44.02 16.06
N MET A 22 16.42 43.89 17.11
CA MET A 22 16.88 42.64 17.64
C MET A 22 17.03 42.72 19.16
N ARG A 23 16.82 41.65 19.86
CA ARG A 23 17.02 41.52 21.30
C ARG A 23 17.61 40.15 21.64
N ILE A 24 18.42 40.11 22.69
CA ILE A 24 18.84 38.93 23.41
C ILE A 24 18.35 39.11 24.84
N ASP A 25 17.49 38.21 25.33
CA ASP A 25 16.97 38.26 26.70
C ASP A 25 17.94 37.62 27.72
N SER A 26 17.60 37.70 29.01
CA SER A 26 18.40 37.15 30.11
C SER A 26 18.56 35.63 30.08
N SER A 27 17.73 34.94 29.32
CA SER A 27 17.78 33.48 29.11
C SER A 27 18.57 33.09 27.85
N GLY A 28 19.14 34.04 27.14
CA GLY A 28 19.90 33.84 25.91
C GLY A 28 19.03 33.65 24.65
N ASN A 29 17.73 33.92 24.73
CA ASN A 29 16.87 33.88 23.56
C ASN A 29 17.10 35.10 22.67
N VAL A 30 17.11 34.85 21.35
CA VAL A 30 17.31 35.88 20.32
C VAL A 30 16.01 36.16 19.60
N GLY A 31 15.57 37.40 19.61
CA GLY A 31 14.42 37.88 18.82
C GLY A 31 14.85 38.87 17.78
N ILE A 32 14.39 38.73 16.55
CA ILE A 32 14.56 39.67 15.46
C ILE A 32 13.17 40.11 14.98
N GLY A 33 12.90 41.41 15.07
CA GLY A 33 11.57 41.95 14.78
C GLY A 33 10.48 41.54 15.78
N ALA A 34 10.85 41.04 16.96
CA ALA A 34 9.96 40.58 18.01
C ALA A 34 10.30 41.24 19.34
N THR A 35 9.33 41.91 19.97
CA THR A 35 9.47 42.58 21.27
C THR A 35 9.16 41.69 22.47
N SER A 36 8.57 40.53 22.27
CA SER A 36 8.26 39.51 23.28
C SER A 36 8.66 38.14 22.82
N LEU A 37 9.50 37.47 23.59
CA LEU A 37 10.02 36.12 23.29
C LEU A 37 9.28 35.02 24.03
N SER A 38 8.33 35.36 24.90
CA SER A 38 7.59 34.42 25.76
C SER A 38 6.38 33.73 25.08
N LYS A 39 6.01 34.14 23.86
CA LYS A 39 4.74 33.69 23.23
C LYS A 39 4.78 32.34 22.53
N LEU A 40 5.90 31.63 22.49
CA LEU A 40 6.00 30.37 21.75
C LEU A 40 5.72 29.11 22.60
N GLY A 41 5.39 29.25 23.88
CA GLY A 41 5.03 28.11 24.75
C GLY A 41 6.14 27.02 24.84
N LEU A 42 7.39 27.39 24.55
CA LEU A 42 8.53 26.50 24.67
C LEU A 42 9.07 26.58 26.08
N THR A 43 8.85 25.56 26.86
CA THR A 43 9.47 25.38 28.19
C THR A 43 10.72 24.52 28.01
N GLY A 44 11.88 25.12 28.17
CA GLY A 44 13.18 24.40 28.06
C GLY A 44 14.35 25.33 28.34
N THR A 45 15.50 24.75 28.67
CA THR A 45 16.77 25.45 29.00
C THR A 45 17.58 25.86 27.77
N GLY A 46 17.04 25.75 26.55
CA GLY A 46 17.71 26.07 25.29
C GLY A 46 17.44 27.51 24.82
N GLY A 47 18.37 28.08 24.04
CA GLY A 47 18.18 29.37 23.39
C GLY A 47 17.12 29.33 22.30
N LEU A 48 16.32 30.40 22.17
CA LEU A 48 15.27 30.57 21.16
C LEU A 48 15.68 31.65 20.16
N LEU A 49 15.62 31.35 18.86
CA LEU A 49 15.61 32.35 17.79
C LEU A 49 14.18 32.61 17.34
N HIS A 50 13.65 33.79 17.63
CA HIS A 50 12.34 34.22 17.18
C HIS A 50 12.45 35.29 16.08
N LEU A 51 11.95 34.99 14.89
CA LEU A 51 11.78 35.95 13.79
C LEU A 51 10.32 36.41 13.79
N GLY A 52 10.09 37.66 14.23
CA GLY A 52 8.76 38.30 14.19
C GLY A 52 8.53 39.03 12.87
N GLY A 53 7.28 39.20 12.47
CA GLY A 53 6.87 39.90 11.25
C GLY A 53 5.86 39.09 10.42
N THR A 54 5.27 39.74 9.42
CA THR A 54 4.28 39.10 8.53
C THR A 54 4.94 38.17 7.49
N GLN A 55 6.22 38.37 7.21
CA GLN A 55 7.02 37.53 6.31
C GLN A 55 8.43 37.33 6.90
N SER A 56 8.64 36.21 7.56
CA SER A 56 9.94 35.86 8.14
C SER A 56 10.59 34.72 7.36
N GLN A 57 11.85 34.86 7.00
CA GLN A 57 12.61 33.87 6.24
C GLN A 57 13.95 33.57 6.93
N ILE A 58 14.29 32.28 7.05
CA ILE A 58 15.63 31.81 7.34
C ILE A 58 16.17 31.23 6.03
N ARG A 59 17.16 31.90 5.40
CA ARG A 59 17.84 31.42 4.20
C ARG A 59 19.19 30.84 4.60
N LEU A 60 19.37 29.57 4.33
CA LEU A 60 20.63 28.86 4.51
C LEU A 60 21.16 28.49 3.11
N ALA A 61 22.14 29.25 2.60
CA ALA A 61 22.77 28.93 1.34
C ALA A 61 23.80 27.81 1.56
N ASN A 62 23.66 26.69 0.82
CA ASN A 62 24.55 25.52 0.93
C ASN A 62 24.71 24.97 2.36
N SER A 63 23.69 25.09 3.19
CA SER A 63 23.72 24.77 4.60
C SER A 63 22.64 23.77 4.99
N VAL A 64 22.93 22.99 6.03
CA VAL A 64 22.03 21.98 6.59
C VAL A 64 21.40 22.56 7.85
N LEU A 65 20.07 22.47 8.00
CA LEU A 65 19.43 22.58 9.30
C LEU A 65 19.64 21.25 10.02
N HIS A 66 20.70 21.17 10.80
CA HIS A 66 21.08 19.97 11.53
C HIS A 66 20.66 20.05 12.98
N HIS A 67 20.08 18.99 13.49
CA HIS A 67 19.86 18.79 14.92
C HIS A 67 20.66 17.55 15.34
N ASP A 68 21.77 17.77 16.04
CA ASP A 68 22.59 16.70 16.59
C ASP A 68 22.38 16.64 18.10
N ASN A 69 21.84 15.53 18.55
CA ASN A 69 21.82 15.23 19.96
C ASN A 69 21.74 13.71 20.17
N SER A 70 22.49 13.22 21.12
CA SER A 70 22.56 11.79 21.52
C SER A 70 21.35 11.27 22.29
N GLY A 71 20.21 11.95 22.25
CA GLY A 71 18.95 11.59 22.90
C GLY A 71 17.74 11.58 21.97
N ASN A 72 16.56 11.29 22.47
CA ASN A 72 15.29 11.38 21.76
C ASN A 72 14.95 12.83 21.40
N THR A 73 15.41 13.30 20.26
CA THR A 73 15.22 14.68 19.80
C THR A 73 14.41 14.74 18.54
N THR A 74 13.54 15.73 18.48
CA THR A 74 12.62 15.92 17.37
C THR A 74 12.83 17.29 16.72
N LEU A 75 13.10 17.32 15.41
CA LEU A 75 12.95 18.54 14.63
C LEU A 75 11.47 18.79 14.39
N HIS A 76 10.91 19.79 15.05
CA HIS A 76 9.52 20.19 14.84
C HIS A 76 9.43 21.25 13.74
N LEU A 77 8.90 20.90 12.57
CA LEU A 77 8.42 21.84 11.57
C LEU A 77 6.92 22.05 11.80
N ARG A 78 6.58 23.00 12.70
CA ARG A 78 5.19 23.33 13.01
C ARG A 78 4.76 24.53 12.20
N ASN A 79 3.68 24.38 11.46
CA ASN A 79 2.97 25.46 10.84
C ASN A 79 1.69 25.69 11.67
N HIS A 80 1.71 26.71 12.56
CA HIS A 80 0.57 27.04 13.39
C HIS A 80 -0.14 28.27 12.80
N TYR A 81 -1.40 28.11 12.46
CA TYR A 81 -2.25 29.20 12.04
C TYR A 81 -3.40 29.35 13.05
N GLY A 82 -3.53 30.55 13.63
CA GLY A 82 -4.66 30.89 14.51
C GLY A 82 -5.93 31.07 13.70
N ALA A 83 -7.00 30.47 14.20
CA ALA A 83 -8.39 30.46 13.75
C ALA A 83 -8.78 31.29 12.53
N THR A 84 -9.50 30.69 11.65
CA THR A 84 -10.32 31.08 10.48
C THR A 84 -9.68 30.91 9.10
N SER A 85 -10.19 29.92 8.40
CA SER A 85 -10.27 29.71 6.93
C SER A 85 -9.02 29.77 6.05
N ASN A 86 -7.81 29.89 6.56
CA ASN A 86 -6.58 29.78 5.75
C ASN A 86 -5.76 28.55 6.14
N TYR A 87 -5.51 27.68 5.17
CA TYR A 87 -4.72 26.47 5.39
C TYR A 87 -3.24 26.77 5.48
N ALA A 88 -2.62 26.42 6.60
CA ALA A 88 -1.17 26.42 6.72
C ALA A 88 -0.58 25.27 5.89
N ARG A 89 0.44 25.54 5.06
CA ARG A 89 1.11 24.55 4.21
C ARG A 89 2.58 24.44 4.59
N THR A 90 3.05 23.20 4.75
CA THR A 90 4.49 22.93 4.71
C THR A 90 4.83 22.51 3.28
N LYS A 91 5.62 23.32 2.58
CA LYS A 91 6.06 23.06 1.22
C LYS A 91 7.52 22.62 1.23
N ILE A 92 7.79 21.45 0.65
CA ILE A 92 9.14 20.94 0.40
C ILE A 92 9.34 20.98 -1.11
N GLU A 93 10.24 21.81 -1.59
CA GLU A 93 10.59 21.92 -3.00
C GLU A 93 11.97 21.30 -3.21
N SER A 94 12.00 20.18 -3.89
CA SER A 94 13.22 19.44 -4.20
C SER A 94 13.07 18.67 -5.51
N GLY A 95 14.18 18.32 -6.14
CA GLY A 95 14.18 17.41 -7.29
C GLY A 95 13.68 16.01 -6.90
N PHE A 96 13.96 15.59 -5.68
CA PHE A 96 13.38 14.39 -5.03
C PHE A 96 13.43 14.57 -3.51
N THR A 97 12.56 13.84 -2.79
CA THR A 97 12.52 13.85 -1.32
C THR A 97 12.68 12.43 -0.80
N THR A 98 13.58 12.20 0.14
CA THR A 98 13.83 10.89 0.74
C THR A 98 13.64 10.90 2.25
N PHE A 99 13.17 9.77 2.77
CA PHE A 99 13.01 9.51 4.19
C PHE A 99 13.89 8.32 4.58
N HIS A 100 14.76 8.53 5.56
CA HIS A 100 15.71 7.54 6.04
C HIS A 100 15.43 7.22 7.49
N THR A 101 15.57 5.95 7.88
CA THR A 101 15.40 5.51 9.28
C THR A 101 16.38 4.38 9.62
N GLY A 102 16.52 4.13 10.94
CA GLY A 102 17.40 3.09 11.47
C GLY A 102 18.83 3.56 11.64
N THR A 103 19.64 2.74 12.29
CA THR A 103 21.04 3.04 12.65
C THR A 103 21.96 3.16 11.45
N SER A 104 21.61 2.52 10.31
CA SER A 104 22.33 2.60 9.04
C SER A 104 21.82 3.72 8.12
N PHE A 105 20.85 4.52 8.56
CA PHE A 105 20.21 5.56 7.74
C PHE A 105 19.72 5.05 6.38
N ALA A 106 19.17 3.84 6.34
CA ALA A 106 18.65 3.27 5.11
C ALA A 106 17.43 4.06 4.61
N GLU A 107 17.38 4.31 3.31
CA GLU A 107 16.23 4.94 2.67
C GLU A 107 15.00 4.02 2.79
N ARG A 108 13.87 4.56 3.25
CA ARG A 108 12.61 3.82 3.43
C ARG A 108 11.50 4.30 2.52
N MET A 109 11.56 5.56 2.12
CA MET A 109 10.57 6.13 1.20
C MET A 109 11.25 7.23 0.37
N ARG A 110 10.80 7.38 -0.86
CA ARG A 110 11.23 8.43 -1.78
C ARG A 110 10.04 8.96 -2.55
N ILE A 111 10.05 10.26 -2.84
CA ILE A 111 9.21 10.89 -3.86
C ILE A 111 10.14 11.39 -4.94
N GLU A 112 10.06 10.82 -6.13
CA GLU A 112 10.89 11.20 -7.28
C GLU A 112 10.42 12.50 -7.94
N ALA A 113 11.26 13.13 -8.76
CA ALA A 113 10.94 14.35 -9.49
C ALA A 113 9.68 14.22 -10.37
N GLY A 114 9.39 13.04 -10.90
CA GLY A 114 8.19 12.72 -11.65
C GLY A 114 6.93 12.49 -10.80
N GLY A 115 7.03 12.61 -9.47
CA GLY A 115 5.94 12.40 -8.52
C GLY A 115 5.65 10.94 -8.21
N THR A 116 6.52 10.00 -8.59
CA THR A 116 6.42 8.60 -8.16
C THR A 116 6.81 8.47 -6.69
N VAL A 117 6.02 7.76 -5.91
CA VAL A 117 6.31 7.42 -4.51
C VAL A 117 6.84 6.00 -4.47
N LEU A 118 8.07 5.84 -3.98
CA LEU A 118 8.71 4.54 -3.77
C LEU A 118 8.79 4.24 -2.27
N ILE A 119 8.51 3.01 -1.88
CA ILE A 119 8.61 2.55 -0.49
C ILE A 119 9.48 1.29 -0.47
N ASN A 120 10.54 1.35 0.34
CA ASN A 120 11.54 0.29 0.53
C ASN A 120 12.32 -0.11 -0.74
N THR A 121 12.35 0.77 -1.74
CA THR A 121 13.16 0.63 -2.96
C THR A 121 13.63 2.00 -3.43
N THR A 122 14.73 2.04 -4.17
CA THR A 122 15.31 3.27 -4.73
C THR A 122 15.03 3.44 -6.22
N SER A 123 14.36 2.46 -6.85
CA SER A 123 14.03 2.48 -8.28
C SER A 123 12.72 1.73 -8.54
N SER A 124 11.90 2.27 -9.41
CA SER A 124 10.73 1.59 -9.98
C SER A 124 11.08 0.63 -11.12
N GLY A 125 12.37 0.54 -11.50
CA GLY A 125 12.81 -0.23 -12.66
C GLY A 125 12.16 0.28 -13.95
N SER A 126 11.63 -0.63 -14.75
CA SER A 126 10.91 -0.31 -16.00
C SER A 126 9.42 0.00 -15.79
N ILE A 127 8.95 0.04 -14.55
CA ILE A 127 7.53 0.23 -14.23
C ILE A 127 7.25 1.72 -14.04
N THR A 128 6.33 2.25 -14.85
CA THR A 128 5.81 3.61 -14.68
C THR A 128 4.63 3.59 -13.70
N ALA A 129 4.90 3.68 -12.41
CA ALA A 129 3.89 3.71 -11.36
C ALA A 129 3.96 5.02 -10.57
N LYS A 130 2.83 5.47 -10.04
CA LYS A 130 2.80 6.63 -9.13
C LYS A 130 3.01 6.24 -7.66
N LEU A 131 2.71 4.99 -7.31
CA LEU A 131 3.06 4.37 -6.03
C LEU A 131 3.66 3.00 -6.31
N TYR A 132 4.88 2.78 -5.88
CA TYR A 132 5.59 1.50 -5.95
C TYR A 132 6.04 1.10 -4.55
N VAL A 133 5.59 -0.06 -4.09
CA VAL A 133 5.95 -0.63 -2.79
C VAL A 133 6.60 -1.98 -3.02
N GLU A 134 7.84 -2.11 -2.61
CA GLU A 134 8.61 -3.35 -2.67
C GLU A 134 8.91 -3.87 -1.28
N GLN A 135 8.81 -5.17 -1.11
CA GLN A 135 9.20 -5.84 0.11
C GLN A 135 9.93 -7.13 -0.21
N ASP A 136 11.19 -7.21 0.17
CA ASP A 136 11.95 -8.44 0.17
C ASP A 136 11.73 -9.15 1.53
N ILE A 137 10.76 -10.08 1.55
CA ILE A 137 10.50 -10.90 2.73
C ILE A 137 10.56 -12.37 2.36
N ALA A 138 11.51 -13.07 2.94
CA ALA A 138 11.58 -14.52 2.90
C ALA A 138 10.53 -15.22 3.80
N THR A 139 9.66 -14.47 4.47
CA THR A 139 8.69 -15.00 5.46
C THR A 139 7.33 -15.18 4.82
N ALA A 140 6.76 -16.38 4.93
CA ALA A 140 5.41 -16.69 4.46
C ALA A 140 4.33 -15.79 5.12
N ASN A 141 3.24 -15.53 4.40
CA ASN A 141 2.02 -14.85 4.86
C ASN A 141 2.15 -13.36 5.23
N LYS A 142 3.14 -12.63 4.67
CA LYS A 142 3.22 -11.16 4.83
C LYS A 142 3.31 -10.49 3.48
N GLY A 143 2.31 -9.71 3.14
CA GLY A 143 2.32 -8.86 1.94
C GLY A 143 2.90 -7.46 2.23
N PRO A 144 3.42 -6.76 1.22
CA PRO A 144 4.00 -5.42 1.38
C PRO A 144 2.95 -4.35 1.72
N VAL A 145 1.69 -4.59 1.40
CA VAL A 145 0.58 -3.65 1.61
C VAL A 145 -0.62 -4.40 2.16
N VAL A 146 -1.18 -3.90 3.24
CA VAL A 146 -2.42 -4.41 3.85
C VAL A 146 -3.44 -3.27 3.89
N PHE A 147 -4.61 -3.49 3.30
CA PHE A 147 -5.74 -2.59 3.39
C PHE A 147 -6.75 -3.17 4.37
N THR A 148 -7.09 -2.41 5.41
CA THR A 148 -8.08 -2.83 6.42
C THR A 148 -9.16 -1.77 6.58
N ASN A 149 -10.38 -2.22 6.82
CA ASN A 149 -11.47 -1.34 7.25
C ASN A 149 -12.10 -1.94 8.52
N PRO A 150 -11.88 -1.33 9.68
CA PRO A 150 -12.39 -1.86 10.95
C PRO A 150 -13.90 -1.65 11.15
N ASN A 151 -14.57 -0.96 10.23
CA ASN A 151 -16.01 -0.71 10.33
C ASN A 151 -16.80 -1.98 9.95
N THR A 152 -17.80 -2.29 10.72
CA THR A 152 -18.68 -3.48 10.55
C THR A 152 -19.92 -3.22 9.68
N GLY A 153 -20.11 -1.99 9.17
CA GLY A 153 -21.27 -1.65 8.34
C GLY A 153 -21.20 -2.27 6.94
N THR A 154 -22.35 -2.63 6.38
CA THR A 154 -22.48 -3.35 5.11
C THR A 154 -22.11 -2.53 3.85
N SER A 155 -21.94 -1.21 3.97
CA SER A 155 -21.67 -0.31 2.84
C SER A 155 -20.22 0.14 2.73
N HIS A 156 -19.30 -0.42 3.52
CA HIS A 156 -17.90 -0.01 3.56
C HIS A 156 -17.04 -0.86 2.63
N ARG A 157 -16.20 -0.20 1.83
CA ARG A 157 -15.24 -0.84 0.94
C ARG A 157 -13.82 -0.65 1.47
N VAL A 158 -13.00 -1.70 1.37
CA VAL A 158 -11.57 -1.62 1.69
C VAL A 158 -10.78 -1.08 0.51
N LEU A 159 -11.11 -1.50 -0.70
CA LEU A 159 -10.44 -1.12 -1.93
C LEU A 159 -11.49 -0.89 -3.04
N THR A 160 -11.38 0.23 -3.72
CA THR A 160 -12.10 0.48 -4.98
C THR A 160 -11.07 0.67 -6.08
N ILE A 161 -11.18 -0.14 -7.14
CA ILE A 161 -10.33 -0.06 -8.33
C ILE A 161 -11.21 0.43 -9.48
N ASN A 162 -10.81 1.52 -10.12
CA ASN A 162 -11.57 2.17 -11.18
C ASN A 162 -10.67 2.49 -12.37
N THR A 163 -11.22 2.36 -13.58
CA THR A 163 -10.58 2.76 -14.84
C THR A 163 -11.59 3.53 -15.70
N GLY A 164 -11.10 4.53 -16.42
CA GLY A 164 -11.94 5.31 -17.36
C GLY A 164 -12.21 4.62 -18.70
N GLY A 165 -11.72 3.41 -18.92
CA GLY A 165 -11.83 2.68 -20.18
C GLY A 165 -11.93 1.17 -20.00
N ASN A 166 -12.04 0.45 -21.12
CA ASN A 166 -12.04 -1.00 -21.18
C ASN A 166 -10.61 -1.52 -20.98
N SER A 167 -10.20 -1.70 -19.74
CA SER A 167 -8.83 -2.10 -19.36
C SER A 167 -8.86 -3.11 -18.21
N PRO A 168 -7.79 -3.90 -18.05
CA PRO A 168 -7.64 -4.67 -16.84
C PRO A 168 -7.64 -3.77 -15.59
N LEU A 169 -8.43 -4.14 -14.59
CA LEU A 169 -8.46 -3.51 -13.27
C LEU A 169 -7.33 -4.03 -12.38
N ILE A 170 -7.09 -5.35 -12.45
CA ILE A 170 -6.02 -6.04 -11.74
C ILE A 170 -5.34 -6.96 -12.74
N VAL A 171 -4.02 -6.97 -12.76
CA VAL A 171 -3.22 -7.89 -13.56
C VAL A 171 -2.38 -8.76 -12.63
N PHE A 172 -2.36 -10.06 -12.88
CA PHE A 172 -1.54 -11.04 -12.16
C PHE A 172 -0.36 -11.43 -13.03
N ASP A 173 0.82 -11.00 -12.65
CA ASP A 173 2.06 -11.26 -13.38
C ASP A 173 2.98 -12.21 -12.60
N LYS A 174 3.79 -12.97 -13.33
CA LYS A 174 4.93 -13.69 -12.80
C LYS A 174 6.13 -13.43 -13.71
N GLY A 175 7.17 -12.78 -13.18
CA GLY A 175 8.34 -12.40 -13.95
C GLY A 175 8.00 -11.47 -15.13
N PHE A 176 7.11 -10.47 -14.91
CA PHE A 176 6.60 -9.52 -15.91
C PHE A 176 5.82 -10.16 -17.08
N ALA A 177 5.44 -11.43 -16.97
CA ALA A 177 4.58 -12.10 -17.91
C ALA A 177 3.18 -12.27 -17.32
N SER A 178 2.15 -11.72 -17.99
CA SER A 178 0.78 -11.81 -17.51
C SER A 178 0.28 -13.26 -17.47
N LYS A 179 -0.33 -13.63 -16.34
CA LYS A 179 -0.93 -14.94 -16.08
C LYS A 179 -2.45 -14.87 -16.01
N GLY A 180 -2.99 -13.68 -15.84
CA GLY A 180 -4.42 -13.45 -15.79
C GLY A 180 -4.75 -12.03 -15.37
N SER A 181 -6.04 -11.70 -15.39
CA SER A 181 -6.53 -10.37 -15.02
C SER A 181 -7.96 -10.40 -14.54
N ILE A 182 -8.34 -9.37 -13.78
CA ILE A 182 -9.72 -8.96 -13.61
C ILE A 182 -9.91 -7.73 -14.48
N SER A 183 -10.84 -7.78 -15.41
CA SER A 183 -11.11 -6.70 -16.37
C SER A 183 -12.57 -6.31 -16.41
N THR A 184 -12.86 -5.16 -16.99
CA THR A 184 -14.23 -4.69 -17.25
C THR A 184 -14.37 -4.18 -18.69
N ASN A 185 -15.56 -4.36 -19.23
CA ASN A 185 -15.97 -3.76 -20.50
C ASN A 185 -16.97 -2.60 -20.30
N GLY A 186 -17.08 -2.08 -19.08
CA GLY A 186 -18.03 -1.03 -18.71
C GLY A 186 -19.41 -1.55 -18.26
N SER A 187 -19.77 -2.79 -18.59
CA SER A 187 -21.07 -3.39 -18.23
C SER A 187 -20.91 -4.62 -17.32
N SER A 188 -19.80 -5.33 -17.43
CA SER A 188 -19.54 -6.55 -16.67
C SER A 188 -18.09 -6.68 -16.26
N VAL A 189 -17.81 -7.56 -15.30
CA VAL A 189 -16.48 -7.94 -14.87
C VAL A 189 -16.16 -9.33 -15.40
N SER A 190 -14.94 -9.51 -15.91
CA SER A 190 -14.39 -10.77 -16.39
C SER A 190 -13.18 -11.17 -15.58
N TYR A 191 -13.11 -12.45 -15.22
CA TYR A 191 -11.96 -13.09 -14.58
C TYR A 191 -11.24 -13.91 -15.65
N ASN A 192 -10.07 -13.46 -16.08
CA ASN A 192 -9.37 -14.02 -17.22
C ASN A 192 -8.13 -14.78 -16.75
N THR A 193 -7.92 -15.95 -17.33
CA THR A 193 -6.67 -16.71 -17.23
C THR A 193 -6.03 -16.84 -18.61
N THR A 194 -4.70 -16.82 -18.67
CA THR A 194 -3.97 -16.98 -19.93
C THR A 194 -4.19 -18.36 -20.53
N SER A 195 -4.63 -18.44 -21.78
CA SER A 195 -4.91 -19.70 -22.48
C SER A 195 -4.44 -19.71 -23.93
N ASP A 196 -3.38 -18.97 -24.25
CA ASP A 196 -2.80 -18.93 -25.59
C ASP A 196 -2.22 -20.30 -25.96
N TYR A 197 -2.43 -20.73 -27.23
CA TYR A 197 -1.95 -22.03 -27.72
C TYR A 197 -0.43 -22.14 -27.72
N ARG A 198 0.30 -21.03 -27.85
CA ARG A 198 1.77 -20.97 -27.82
C ARG A 198 2.37 -21.33 -26.48
N LEU A 199 1.55 -21.37 -25.42
CA LEU A 199 1.92 -21.76 -24.07
C LEU A 199 1.59 -23.23 -23.77
N LYS A 200 1.14 -24.01 -24.76
CA LYS A 200 0.65 -25.37 -24.60
C LYS A 200 1.39 -26.32 -25.53
N GLU A 201 1.68 -27.49 -25.03
CA GLU A 201 2.27 -28.59 -25.77
C GLU A 201 1.53 -29.89 -25.48
N ASN A 202 1.78 -30.95 -26.26
CA ASN A 202 1.20 -32.27 -26.06
C ASN A 202 -0.34 -32.27 -26.00
N ILE A 203 -1.00 -31.46 -26.87
CA ILE A 203 -2.44 -31.30 -26.88
C ILE A 203 -3.10 -32.62 -27.32
N ASN A 204 -3.94 -33.18 -26.43
CA ASN A 204 -4.69 -34.41 -26.69
C ASN A 204 -6.22 -34.15 -26.57
N TYR A 205 -6.95 -34.42 -27.62
CA TYR A 205 -8.41 -34.28 -27.70
C TYR A 205 -9.16 -35.59 -27.43
N THR A 206 -8.47 -36.72 -27.26
CA THR A 206 -9.05 -38.08 -27.19
C THR A 206 -8.98 -38.70 -25.81
N PHE A 207 -9.00 -37.89 -24.74
CA PHE A 207 -9.03 -38.39 -23.35
C PHE A 207 -10.44 -38.82 -22.92
N ASP A 208 -10.52 -39.83 -22.03
CA ASP A 208 -11.76 -40.33 -21.44
C ASP A 208 -12.22 -39.39 -20.31
N ALA A 209 -13.22 -38.57 -20.61
CA ALA A 209 -13.77 -37.62 -19.68
C ALA A 209 -14.89 -38.22 -18.82
N THR A 210 -15.74 -39.05 -19.38
CA THR A 210 -16.91 -39.62 -18.71
C THR A 210 -16.48 -40.46 -17.49
N THR A 211 -15.48 -41.30 -17.63
CA THR A 211 -14.97 -42.13 -16.52
C THR A 211 -14.36 -41.29 -15.41
N ARG A 212 -13.63 -40.22 -15.74
CA ARG A 212 -13.11 -39.28 -14.74
C ARG A 212 -14.25 -38.55 -14.02
N LEU A 213 -15.21 -37.99 -14.77
CA LEU A 213 -16.32 -37.21 -14.21
C LEU A 213 -17.16 -38.02 -13.21
N LYS A 214 -17.43 -39.31 -13.50
CA LYS A 214 -18.20 -40.19 -12.63
C LYS A 214 -17.57 -40.46 -11.27
N GLN A 215 -16.30 -40.19 -11.10
CA GLN A 215 -15.58 -40.33 -9.82
C GLN A 215 -15.76 -39.11 -8.92
N LEU A 216 -16.14 -37.95 -9.48
CA LEU A 216 -16.41 -36.76 -8.70
C LEU A 216 -17.65 -36.96 -7.84
N LYS A 217 -17.59 -36.46 -6.62
CA LYS A 217 -18.67 -36.59 -5.62
C LYS A 217 -19.23 -35.21 -5.25
N PRO A 218 -20.20 -34.67 -5.98
CA PRO A 218 -20.93 -33.49 -5.53
C PRO A 218 -21.52 -33.74 -4.14
N ALA A 219 -21.34 -32.77 -3.26
CA ALA A 219 -21.81 -32.86 -1.87
C ALA A 219 -22.64 -31.62 -1.52
N ARG A 220 -23.54 -31.79 -0.59
CA ARG A 220 -24.34 -30.73 0.02
C ARG A 220 -23.86 -30.55 1.45
N PHE A 221 -23.53 -29.32 1.85
CA PHE A 221 -22.97 -29.01 3.17
C PHE A 221 -23.27 -27.56 3.58
N ASN A 222 -23.00 -27.20 4.81
CA ASN A 222 -22.88 -25.83 5.29
C ASN A 222 -21.48 -25.61 5.84
N PHE A 223 -21.03 -24.35 5.85
CA PHE A 223 -19.74 -23.96 6.45
C PHE A 223 -19.87 -23.84 7.97
N ILE A 224 -18.89 -24.34 8.71
CA ILE A 224 -18.88 -24.32 10.18
C ILE A 224 -19.00 -22.90 10.75
N GLU A 225 -18.40 -21.91 10.05
CA GLU A 225 -18.41 -20.50 10.48
C GLU A 225 -19.68 -19.74 10.06
N ASP A 226 -20.60 -20.37 9.34
CA ASP A 226 -21.86 -19.75 8.91
C ASP A 226 -22.94 -19.93 9.98
N GLU A 227 -23.17 -18.89 10.78
CA GLU A 227 -24.19 -18.84 11.83
C GLU A 227 -25.64 -19.03 11.32
N THR A 228 -25.85 -18.92 10.00
CA THR A 228 -27.19 -19.09 9.37
C THR A 228 -27.46 -20.51 8.91
N ASP A 229 -26.49 -21.40 9.02
CA ASP A 229 -26.55 -22.79 8.53
C ASP A 229 -26.97 -22.90 7.05
N THR A 230 -26.55 -21.93 6.24
CA THR A 230 -26.89 -21.89 4.81
C THR A 230 -26.33 -23.11 4.09
N VAL A 231 -27.21 -23.91 3.54
CA VAL A 231 -26.84 -25.13 2.80
C VAL A 231 -26.40 -24.76 1.38
N VAL A 232 -25.24 -25.27 0.96
CA VAL A 232 -24.68 -25.07 -0.37
C VAL A 232 -24.30 -26.40 -1.02
N ASP A 233 -24.31 -26.44 -2.35
CA ASP A 233 -23.79 -27.55 -3.14
C ASP A 233 -22.37 -27.28 -3.59
N GLY A 234 -21.48 -28.27 -3.50
CA GLY A 234 -20.07 -28.09 -3.86
C GLY A 234 -19.29 -29.40 -3.86
N PHE A 235 -18.01 -29.30 -3.61
CA PHE A 235 -17.10 -30.44 -3.57
C PHE A 235 -16.15 -30.35 -2.38
N ILE A 236 -15.65 -31.48 -1.94
CA ILE A 236 -14.58 -31.56 -0.93
C ILE A 236 -13.22 -31.61 -1.67
N ALA A 237 -12.37 -30.61 -1.42
CA ALA A 237 -11.16 -30.39 -2.21
C ALA A 237 -10.24 -31.62 -2.33
N HIS A 238 -9.94 -32.32 -1.23
CA HIS A 238 -9.06 -33.49 -1.25
C HIS A 238 -9.69 -34.70 -2.00
N GLU A 239 -11.00 -34.77 -2.12
CA GLU A 239 -11.64 -35.82 -2.94
C GLU A 239 -11.52 -35.50 -4.43
N VAL A 240 -11.60 -34.21 -4.80
CA VAL A 240 -11.40 -33.76 -6.18
C VAL A 240 -9.93 -33.85 -6.61
N SER A 241 -8.97 -33.57 -5.73
CA SER A 241 -7.54 -33.55 -6.06
C SER A 241 -7.02 -34.88 -6.64
N ASN A 242 -7.62 -36.00 -6.27
CA ASN A 242 -7.25 -37.32 -6.80
C ASN A 242 -7.72 -37.55 -8.24
N ILE A 243 -8.71 -36.77 -8.70
CA ILE A 243 -9.37 -36.93 -10.00
C ILE A 243 -8.96 -35.80 -10.97
N VAL A 244 -8.99 -34.56 -10.47
CA VAL A 244 -8.69 -33.33 -11.21
C VAL A 244 -7.71 -32.51 -10.36
N PRO A 245 -6.44 -32.91 -10.23
CA PRO A 245 -5.48 -32.27 -9.35
C PRO A 245 -5.24 -30.79 -9.72
N GLU A 246 -5.38 -30.41 -10.99
CA GLU A 246 -5.27 -29.06 -11.47
C GLU A 246 -6.36 -28.10 -10.97
N ALA A 247 -7.45 -28.64 -10.39
CA ALA A 247 -8.54 -27.85 -9.79
C ALA A 247 -8.29 -27.52 -8.31
N VAL A 248 -7.31 -28.12 -7.66
CA VAL A 248 -7.09 -28.00 -6.22
C VAL A 248 -5.70 -27.45 -5.92
N ARG A 249 -5.62 -26.54 -4.97
CA ARG A 249 -4.38 -26.00 -4.42
C ARG A 249 -4.28 -26.31 -2.93
N GLY A 250 -3.08 -26.60 -2.47
CA GLY A 250 -2.79 -26.92 -1.08
C GLY A 250 -2.85 -28.43 -0.80
N GLU A 251 -2.32 -28.82 0.33
CA GLU A 251 -2.23 -30.20 0.80
C GLU A 251 -3.34 -30.49 1.82
N LYS A 252 -3.87 -31.72 1.82
CA LYS A 252 -4.83 -32.15 2.83
C LYS A 252 -4.15 -32.13 4.22
N ASP A 253 -4.87 -31.60 5.22
CA ASP A 253 -4.45 -31.52 6.62
C ASP A 253 -3.14 -30.69 6.83
N ALA A 254 -2.81 -29.78 5.90
CA ALA A 254 -1.67 -28.91 6.03
C ALA A 254 -1.83 -27.92 7.20
N VAL A 255 -0.70 -27.66 7.88
CA VAL A 255 -0.65 -26.67 8.98
C VAL A 255 0.57 -25.74 8.79
N ASP A 256 0.47 -24.52 9.35
CA ASP A 256 1.59 -23.59 9.41
C ASP A 256 2.58 -23.96 10.54
N SER A 257 3.65 -23.16 10.68
CA SER A 257 4.66 -23.34 11.74
C SER A 257 4.12 -23.21 13.17
N SER A 258 2.91 -22.70 13.35
CA SER A 258 2.21 -22.53 14.61
C SER A 258 1.09 -23.55 14.80
N SER A 259 1.02 -24.58 13.93
CA SER A 259 -0.01 -25.62 13.90
C SER A 259 -1.42 -25.11 13.58
N ASN A 260 -1.56 -23.94 12.97
CA ASN A 260 -2.87 -23.50 12.47
C ASN A 260 -3.15 -24.17 11.13
N PRO A 261 -4.41 -24.54 10.83
CA PRO A 261 -4.78 -25.15 9.57
C PRO A 261 -4.48 -24.24 8.36
N ILE A 262 -3.91 -24.85 7.31
CA ILE A 262 -3.80 -24.23 5.97
C ILE A 262 -4.83 -24.94 5.10
N TYR A 263 -5.94 -24.26 4.80
CA TYR A 263 -7.03 -24.85 4.06
C TYR A 263 -6.72 -25.02 2.57
N GLN A 264 -7.23 -26.09 1.98
CA GLN A 264 -7.19 -26.29 0.54
C GLN A 264 -8.14 -25.31 -0.17
N GLU A 265 -7.78 -24.91 -1.37
CA GLU A 265 -8.56 -24.05 -2.26
C GLU A 265 -8.97 -24.83 -3.51
N MET A 266 -10.12 -24.49 -4.11
CA MET A 266 -10.59 -25.14 -5.34
C MET A 266 -11.01 -24.11 -6.39
N ASP A 267 -10.49 -24.30 -7.63
CA ASP A 267 -10.93 -23.61 -8.84
C ASP A 267 -11.91 -24.49 -9.62
N VAL A 268 -13.20 -24.25 -9.42
CA VAL A 268 -14.27 -25.03 -10.07
C VAL A 268 -14.28 -24.84 -11.59
N ALA A 269 -13.73 -23.75 -12.14
CA ALA A 269 -13.65 -23.53 -13.58
C ALA A 269 -12.78 -24.60 -14.29
N LYS A 270 -11.87 -25.24 -13.57
CA LYS A 270 -11.06 -26.36 -14.10
C LYS A 270 -11.88 -27.62 -14.40
N LEU A 271 -13.08 -27.72 -13.87
CA LEU A 271 -14.00 -28.82 -14.17
C LEU A 271 -14.76 -28.63 -15.51
N VAL A 272 -14.82 -27.40 -16.03
CA VAL A 272 -15.59 -27.09 -17.24
C VAL A 272 -15.11 -27.88 -18.48
N PRO A 273 -13.81 -28.02 -18.78
CA PRO A 273 -13.37 -28.84 -19.92
C PRO A 273 -13.77 -30.31 -19.79
N LEU A 274 -13.72 -30.86 -18.57
CA LEU A 274 -14.14 -32.22 -18.29
C LEU A 274 -15.66 -32.41 -18.51
N LEU A 275 -16.47 -31.46 -18.06
CA LEU A 275 -17.91 -31.44 -18.27
C LEU A 275 -18.25 -31.37 -19.78
N VAL A 276 -17.62 -30.44 -20.51
CA VAL A 276 -17.86 -30.29 -21.96
C VAL A 276 -17.53 -31.57 -22.70
N LYS A 277 -16.37 -32.18 -22.44
CA LYS A 277 -15.96 -33.43 -23.10
C LYS A 277 -16.90 -34.59 -22.75
N THR A 278 -17.35 -34.68 -21.49
CA THR A 278 -18.32 -35.70 -21.07
C THR A 278 -19.65 -35.54 -21.83
N ILE A 279 -20.14 -34.32 -21.99
CA ILE A 279 -21.37 -34.06 -22.76
C ILE A 279 -21.20 -34.53 -24.21
N GLN A 280 -20.07 -34.22 -24.86
CA GLN A 280 -19.76 -34.68 -26.23
C GLN A 280 -19.70 -36.21 -26.34
N GLU A 281 -19.12 -36.90 -25.37
CA GLU A 281 -19.07 -38.35 -25.32
C GLU A 281 -20.49 -38.99 -25.13
N LEU A 282 -21.32 -38.36 -24.29
CA LEU A 282 -22.71 -38.82 -24.07
C LEU A 282 -23.57 -38.57 -25.31
N GLU A 283 -23.44 -37.41 -25.98
CA GLU A 283 -24.14 -37.12 -27.21
C GLU A 283 -23.81 -38.13 -28.32
N ALA A 284 -22.51 -38.45 -28.52
CA ALA A 284 -22.11 -39.46 -29.48
C ALA A 284 -22.68 -40.86 -29.16
N ARG A 285 -22.78 -41.23 -27.87
CA ARG A 285 -23.42 -42.49 -27.46
C ARG A 285 -24.91 -42.50 -27.71
N ILE A 286 -25.62 -41.42 -27.45
CA ILE A 286 -27.03 -41.27 -27.73
C ILE A 286 -27.27 -41.43 -29.23
N ALA A 287 -26.55 -40.70 -30.08
CA ALA A 287 -26.66 -40.82 -31.54
C ALA A 287 -26.46 -42.27 -32.03
N THR A 288 -25.55 -43.03 -31.40
CA THR A 288 -25.33 -44.46 -31.74
C THR A 288 -26.50 -45.36 -31.31
N LEU A 289 -27.28 -44.97 -30.28
CA LEU A 289 -28.41 -45.75 -29.81
C LEU A 289 -29.71 -45.44 -30.58
N GLU A 290 -29.78 -44.26 -31.18
CA GLU A 290 -30.94 -43.77 -31.96
C GLU A 290 -30.89 -44.13 -33.45
N GLY A 291 -29.69 -44.45 -34.00
CA GLY A 291 -29.46 -44.83 -35.41
C GLY A 291 -29.28 -46.30 -35.59
#